data_9189dcff0bd8acb2d8b32ca611bec484
#
_entry.id   9189dcff0bd8acb2d8b32ca611bec484
#
_cell.length_a   1.000
_cell.length_b   1.000
_cell.length_c   1.000
_cell.angle_alpha   90.00
_cell.angle_beta   90.00
_cell.angle_gamma   90.00
#
_symmetry.space_group_name_H-M   'P 1'
#
loop_
_entity.id
_entity.type
_entity.pdbx_description
1 polymer ?
#
loop_
_entity_poly.entity_id
_entity_poly.type
_entity_poly.pdbx_seq_one_letter_code
_entity_poly.pdbx_strand_id
1 'polypeptide(L)'
;MAFHGSNSYNETGLSKITDIVGWNLYQGWYGGDLTGFEKFLAQQHQNHPTHPMIVSEYGAGSDKRLHSLHPRAFDFSIEYQQKYLEHYLPVLEDTPYICGGTHWNFIDFSSALRDESMPRINNKGLVYADRTPKDVYHYYQAAWRKDIPVLHIASRDWTDRAGVQQGNAPVYLPVKIYTNLSEVELFIDGISLGKQKTENYTATFEVPFSNRNPFLFAQGNYQGKTVQDGLRINFTPIPACLDANNLKGLELAVNVGSQCFFTSDESQLTWLPDQPYAAGSWGYIGGKEGTAQTEIQNTADGPLFQTLRNEIEGYRFDAPQGVYEIELLFTDIFRRNAGIAYQLDRNGQQENRENTFGISINGEVME
;
A
#
# COMPACT_ATOMS: atom_id res chain seq x y z
N MET A 1 -8.29 30.18 -6.57
CA MET A 1 -7.47 29.56 -7.64
C MET A 1 -6.66 28.44 -7.00
N ALA A 2 -6.48 27.30 -7.67
CA ALA A 2 -5.72 26.16 -7.15
C ALA A 2 -4.39 26.02 -7.88
N PHE A 3 -3.32 25.73 -7.15
CA PHE A 3 -1.94 25.61 -7.64
C PHE A 3 -1.29 24.33 -7.11
N HIS A 4 -0.30 23.82 -7.84
CA HIS A 4 0.62 22.83 -7.28
C HIS A 4 1.46 23.42 -6.15
N GLY A 5 1.98 22.60 -5.27
CA GLY A 5 2.83 22.98 -4.15
C GLY A 5 4.20 23.54 -4.60
N SER A 6 4.21 24.73 -5.18
CA SER A 6 5.42 25.40 -5.67
C SER A 6 5.43 26.89 -5.29
N ASN A 7 6.56 27.38 -4.85
CA ASN A 7 6.76 28.81 -4.56
C ASN A 7 6.74 29.69 -5.81
N SER A 8 6.89 29.16 -7.00
CA SER A 8 6.87 29.91 -8.27
C SER A 8 5.60 30.74 -8.46
N TYR A 9 4.47 30.28 -7.94
CA TYR A 9 3.21 31.02 -8.03
C TYR A 9 3.19 32.29 -7.14
N ASN A 10 3.95 32.28 -6.05
CA ASN A 10 4.17 33.47 -5.20
C ASN A 10 5.14 34.46 -5.87
N GLU A 11 6.22 33.94 -6.43
CA GLU A 11 7.27 34.73 -7.12
C GLU A 11 6.70 35.46 -8.33
N THR A 12 5.84 34.80 -9.11
CA THR A 12 5.15 35.43 -10.26
C THR A 12 3.98 36.32 -9.86
N GLY A 13 3.59 36.33 -8.59
CA GLY A 13 2.45 37.11 -8.08
C GLY A 13 1.08 36.50 -8.36
N LEU A 14 0.99 35.34 -9.00
CA LEU A 14 -0.28 34.70 -9.33
C LEU A 14 -1.11 34.35 -8.09
N SER A 15 -0.47 33.92 -7.01
CA SER A 15 -1.14 33.60 -5.74
C SER A 15 -1.79 34.81 -5.08
N LYS A 16 -1.37 36.03 -5.44
CA LYS A 16 -1.89 37.32 -4.90
C LYS A 16 -3.12 37.87 -5.64
N ILE A 17 -3.50 37.23 -6.74
CA ILE A 17 -4.63 37.73 -7.57
C ILE A 17 -5.98 37.38 -6.94
N THR A 18 -6.04 36.29 -6.17
CA THR A 18 -7.28 35.74 -5.58
C THR A 18 -7.33 35.99 -4.08
N ASP A 19 -8.52 36.12 -3.53
CA ASP A 19 -8.74 36.30 -2.09
C ASP A 19 -8.39 35.04 -1.28
N ILE A 20 -8.50 33.84 -1.90
CA ILE A 20 -8.18 32.55 -1.30
C ILE A 20 -7.29 31.76 -2.25
N VAL A 21 -6.22 31.18 -1.74
CA VAL A 21 -5.33 30.31 -2.49
C VAL A 21 -5.61 28.83 -2.16
N GLY A 22 -5.80 28.03 -3.20
CA GLY A 22 -5.86 26.57 -3.11
C GLY A 22 -4.48 25.96 -3.43
N TRP A 23 -4.08 24.99 -2.65
CA TRP A 23 -2.84 24.23 -2.89
C TRP A 23 -3.16 22.76 -3.12
N ASN A 24 -2.71 22.19 -4.25
CA ASN A 24 -2.71 20.76 -4.53
C ASN A 24 -1.42 20.18 -3.96
N LEU A 25 -1.51 19.43 -2.85
CA LEU A 25 -0.37 19.00 -2.06
C LEU A 25 -0.32 17.48 -1.95
N TYR A 26 0.80 16.92 -2.38
CA TYR A 26 1.01 15.47 -2.44
C TYR A 26 2.36 15.04 -1.86
N GLN A 27 2.86 15.76 -0.87
CA GLN A 27 4.08 15.39 -0.16
C GLN A 27 3.94 14.01 0.46
N GLY A 28 4.96 13.17 0.28
CA GLY A 28 4.90 11.78 0.70
C GLY A 28 4.16 10.85 -0.28
N TRP A 29 3.61 11.38 -1.38
CA TRP A 29 3.08 10.55 -2.47
C TRP A 29 3.93 10.65 -3.73
N TYR A 30 3.92 11.76 -4.44
CA TYR A 30 4.73 11.95 -5.65
C TYR A 30 6.19 12.34 -5.36
N GLY A 31 6.52 12.69 -4.12
CA GLY A 31 7.87 13.05 -3.71
C GLY A 31 7.93 13.58 -2.29
N GLY A 32 9.15 13.66 -1.75
CA GLY A 32 9.38 14.05 -0.36
C GLY A 32 8.85 13.06 0.67
N ASP A 33 8.73 13.52 1.90
CA ASP A 33 8.12 12.78 3.00
C ASP A 33 6.81 13.42 3.45
N LEU A 34 6.04 12.72 4.28
CA LEU A 34 4.75 13.19 4.78
C LEU A 34 4.88 14.52 5.53
N THR A 35 5.97 14.73 6.29
CA THR A 35 6.19 15.97 7.06
C THR A 35 6.48 17.19 6.18
N GLY A 36 6.70 16.99 4.89
CA GLY A 36 6.78 18.07 3.91
C GLY A 36 5.46 18.83 3.77
N PHE A 37 4.34 18.20 4.12
CA PHE A 37 3.01 18.80 4.04
C PHE A 37 2.85 19.99 5.00
N GLU A 38 2.99 19.76 6.30
CA GLU A 38 2.88 20.81 7.31
C GLU A 38 3.99 21.86 7.18
N LYS A 39 5.20 21.45 6.75
CA LYS A 39 6.31 22.40 6.50
C LYS A 39 5.96 23.36 5.37
N PHE A 40 5.37 22.88 4.28
CA PHE A 40 4.93 23.73 3.17
C PHE A 40 3.85 24.69 3.64
N LEU A 41 2.82 24.22 4.35
CA LEU A 41 1.74 25.06 4.86
C LEU A 41 2.26 26.15 5.81
N ALA A 42 3.14 25.79 6.74
CA ALA A 42 3.76 26.73 7.67
C ALA A 42 4.60 27.79 6.96
N GLN A 43 5.37 27.41 5.94
CA GLN A 43 6.16 28.33 5.13
C GLN A 43 5.26 29.31 4.35
N GLN A 44 4.16 28.82 3.76
CA GLN A 44 3.21 29.68 3.05
C GLN A 44 2.56 30.69 4.00
N HIS A 45 2.13 30.25 5.18
CA HIS A 45 1.56 31.14 6.18
C HIS A 45 2.56 32.17 6.70
N GLN A 46 3.80 31.78 6.94
CA GLN A 46 4.87 32.70 7.37
C GLN A 46 5.14 33.78 6.32
N ASN A 47 5.17 33.41 5.05
CA ASN A 47 5.43 34.35 3.94
C ASN A 47 4.23 35.24 3.61
N HIS A 48 3.01 34.73 3.86
CA HIS A 48 1.74 35.39 3.50
C HIS A 48 0.71 35.25 4.63
N PRO A 49 0.94 35.86 5.83
CA PRO A 49 0.15 35.56 7.04
C PRO A 49 -1.31 36.00 6.97
N THR A 50 -1.66 36.92 6.08
CA THR A 50 -3.03 37.41 5.89
C THR A 50 -3.78 36.75 4.75
N HIS A 51 -3.13 35.81 4.03
CA HIS A 51 -3.73 35.17 2.87
C HIS A 51 -4.40 33.86 3.28
N PRO A 52 -5.74 33.73 3.20
CA PRO A 52 -6.43 32.49 3.51
C PRO A 52 -6.03 31.37 2.55
N MET A 53 -5.84 30.18 3.08
CA MET A 53 -5.44 29.01 2.31
C MET A 53 -6.42 27.86 2.48
N ILE A 54 -6.61 27.10 1.39
CA ILE A 54 -7.28 25.80 1.39
C ILE A 54 -6.37 24.77 0.75
N VAL A 55 -6.33 23.55 1.27
CA VAL A 55 -5.73 22.41 0.56
C VAL A 55 -6.76 21.89 -0.44
N SER A 56 -6.63 22.27 -1.69
CA SER A 56 -7.62 21.97 -2.72
C SER A 56 -7.53 20.54 -3.25
N GLU A 57 -6.36 19.88 -3.09
CA GLU A 57 -6.20 18.47 -3.35
C GLU A 57 -5.11 17.86 -2.45
N TYR A 58 -5.37 16.66 -1.95
CA TYR A 58 -4.40 15.75 -1.33
C TYR A 58 -4.92 14.32 -1.46
N GLY A 59 -4.04 13.31 -1.50
CA GLY A 59 -4.46 11.92 -1.59
C GLY A 59 -3.35 10.97 -2.05
N ALA A 60 -3.50 9.72 -1.75
CA ALA A 60 -2.62 8.63 -2.17
C ALA A 60 -3.44 7.53 -2.85
N GLY A 61 -2.87 6.90 -3.88
CA GLY A 61 -3.50 5.78 -4.57
C GLY A 61 -3.41 4.49 -3.77
N SER A 62 -4.36 3.58 -4.00
CA SER A 62 -4.32 2.23 -3.43
C SER A 62 -4.96 1.21 -4.36
N ASP A 63 -4.43 0.00 -4.34
CA ASP A 63 -4.90 -1.17 -5.06
C ASP A 63 -5.25 -2.25 -4.04
N LYS A 64 -6.49 -2.75 -4.06
CA LYS A 64 -6.97 -3.74 -3.07
C LYS A 64 -6.20 -5.06 -3.05
N ARG A 65 -5.41 -5.33 -4.10
CA ARG A 65 -4.58 -6.53 -4.23
C ARG A 65 -3.20 -6.37 -3.57
N LEU A 66 -2.80 -5.12 -3.22
CA LEU A 66 -1.51 -4.78 -2.66
C LEU A 66 -1.61 -4.42 -1.18
N HIS A 67 -0.87 -5.15 -0.35
CA HIS A 67 -0.80 -4.93 1.11
C HIS A 67 0.64 -4.91 1.58
N SER A 68 0.96 -4.08 2.58
CA SER A 68 2.32 -3.97 3.08
C SER A 68 2.36 -3.82 4.60
N LEU A 69 3.26 -4.58 5.24
CA LEU A 69 3.60 -4.37 6.66
C LEU A 69 4.56 -3.20 6.85
N HIS A 70 5.22 -2.75 5.75
CA HIS A 70 6.18 -1.64 5.74
C HIS A 70 5.85 -0.66 4.61
N PRO A 71 4.65 -0.01 4.65
CA PRO A 71 4.14 0.77 3.53
C PRO A 71 5.03 1.96 3.20
N ARG A 72 5.32 2.13 1.91
CA ARG A 72 6.18 3.16 1.33
C ARG A 72 5.41 4.02 0.34
N ALA A 73 5.89 5.24 0.13
CA ALA A 73 5.34 6.12 -0.91
C ALA A 73 5.33 5.43 -2.28
N PHE A 74 4.19 5.52 -2.95
CA PHE A 74 3.99 5.01 -4.30
C PHE A 74 4.03 3.46 -4.44
N ASP A 75 3.82 2.72 -3.33
CA ASP A 75 3.70 1.27 -3.36
C ASP A 75 2.27 0.77 -3.64
N PHE A 76 1.31 1.70 -3.68
CA PHE A 76 -0.12 1.44 -3.89
C PHE A 76 -0.76 0.49 -2.89
N SER A 77 -0.10 0.18 -1.77
CA SER A 77 -0.71 -0.62 -0.72
C SER A 77 -1.86 0.13 -0.05
N ILE A 78 -2.86 -0.61 0.41
CA ILE A 78 -3.97 -0.06 1.20
C ILE A 78 -3.42 0.62 2.46
N GLU A 79 -2.41 0.03 3.08
CA GLU A 79 -1.78 0.52 4.30
C GLU A 79 -1.02 1.84 4.08
N TYR A 80 -0.49 2.08 2.86
CA TYR A 80 0.10 3.39 2.58
C TYR A 80 -0.95 4.49 2.43
N GLN A 81 -2.07 4.21 1.76
CA GLN A 81 -3.18 5.18 1.69
C GLN A 81 -3.70 5.51 3.10
N GLN A 82 -3.83 4.51 3.97
CA GLN A 82 -4.19 4.70 5.38
C GLN A 82 -3.20 5.62 6.08
N LYS A 83 -1.90 5.29 6.06
CA LYS A 83 -0.82 6.07 6.68
C LYS A 83 -0.78 7.51 6.19
N TYR A 84 -0.99 7.72 4.89
CA TYR A 84 -1.02 9.04 4.27
C TYR A 84 -2.16 9.89 4.82
N LEU A 85 -3.38 9.35 4.83
CA LEU A 85 -4.56 10.10 5.27
C LEU A 85 -4.63 10.28 6.78
N GLU A 86 -4.13 9.31 7.55
CA GLU A 86 -3.95 9.41 9.01
C GLU A 86 -2.95 10.50 9.41
N HIS A 87 -1.98 10.83 8.54
CA HIS A 87 -1.08 11.96 8.74
C HIS A 87 -1.73 13.29 8.34
N TYR A 88 -2.39 13.33 7.18
CA TYR A 88 -2.90 14.59 6.62
C TYR A 88 -4.10 15.16 7.36
N LEU A 89 -5.05 14.32 7.78
CA LEU A 89 -6.29 14.79 8.40
C LEU A 89 -6.05 15.56 9.71
N PRO A 90 -5.27 15.07 10.69
CA PRO A 90 -4.98 15.83 11.90
C PRO A 90 -4.28 17.16 11.62
N VAL A 91 -3.35 17.21 10.66
CA VAL A 91 -2.69 18.47 10.29
C VAL A 91 -3.69 19.48 9.75
N LEU A 92 -4.67 19.04 8.94
CA LEU A 92 -5.72 19.92 8.42
C LEU A 92 -6.68 20.42 9.51
N GLU A 93 -7.03 19.54 10.46
CA GLU A 93 -7.95 19.87 11.56
C GLU A 93 -7.30 20.79 12.60
N ASP A 94 -6.02 20.60 12.90
CA ASP A 94 -5.28 21.31 13.95
C ASP A 94 -4.60 22.61 13.47
N THR A 95 -4.58 22.88 12.14
CA THR A 95 -3.90 24.05 11.59
C THR A 95 -4.85 25.26 11.43
N PRO A 96 -4.80 26.27 12.32
CA PRO A 96 -5.84 27.30 12.43
C PRO A 96 -5.87 28.30 11.26
N TYR A 97 -4.84 28.34 10.43
CA TYR A 97 -4.75 29.22 9.26
C TYR A 97 -5.14 28.54 7.94
N ILE A 98 -5.60 27.30 8.01
CA ILE A 98 -6.14 26.56 6.86
C ILE A 98 -7.66 26.57 6.94
N CYS A 99 -8.31 27.02 5.87
CA CYS A 99 -9.78 27.08 5.79
C CYS A 99 -10.43 25.69 5.63
N GLY A 100 -9.65 24.69 5.26
CA GLY A 100 -10.08 23.31 5.07
C GLY A 100 -9.29 22.59 3.99
N GLY A 101 -9.64 21.32 3.73
CA GLY A 101 -9.03 20.49 2.71
C GLY A 101 -10.06 19.63 1.97
N THR A 102 -9.80 19.38 0.68
CA THR A 102 -10.60 18.47 -0.13
C THR A 102 -9.74 17.31 -0.58
N HIS A 103 -10.15 16.10 -0.20
CA HIS A 103 -9.46 14.90 -0.62
C HIS A 103 -9.62 14.68 -2.13
N TRP A 104 -8.54 14.38 -2.83
CA TRP A 104 -8.54 13.91 -4.20
C TRP A 104 -8.31 12.40 -4.21
N ASN A 105 -9.37 11.60 -4.37
CA ASN A 105 -10.72 12.03 -4.68
C ASN A 105 -11.76 11.19 -3.92
N PHE A 106 -13.04 11.39 -4.14
CA PHE A 106 -14.06 10.63 -3.42
C PHE A 106 -14.20 9.20 -3.93
N ILE A 107 -14.19 9.01 -5.27
CA ILE A 107 -14.44 7.73 -5.93
C ILE A 107 -13.34 7.43 -6.96
N ASP A 108 -12.88 6.19 -7.03
CA ASP A 108 -11.99 5.75 -8.10
C ASP A 108 -12.66 5.94 -9.46
N PHE A 109 -11.94 6.48 -10.43
CA PHE A 109 -12.49 6.78 -11.74
C PHE A 109 -11.53 6.50 -12.88
N SER A 110 -12.08 6.32 -14.08
CA SER A 110 -11.30 6.09 -15.29
C SER A 110 -10.45 7.30 -15.65
N SER A 111 -9.15 7.09 -15.88
CA SER A 111 -8.17 8.12 -16.21
C SER A 111 -7.17 7.59 -17.23
N ALA A 112 -7.35 7.97 -18.49
CA ALA A 112 -6.66 7.36 -19.64
C ALA A 112 -5.12 7.43 -19.59
N LEU A 113 -4.56 8.35 -18.80
CA LEU A 113 -3.10 8.55 -18.69
C LEU A 113 -2.49 7.90 -17.45
N ARG A 114 -3.23 7.09 -16.71
CA ARG A 114 -2.73 6.35 -15.55
C ARG A 114 -2.29 4.95 -15.96
N ASP A 115 -1.05 4.64 -15.67
CA ASP A 115 -0.39 3.37 -16.05
C ASP A 115 0.20 2.63 -14.84
N GLU A 116 -0.17 3.05 -13.63
CA GLU A 116 0.37 2.49 -12.38
C GLU A 116 -0.24 1.09 -12.08
N SER A 117 -0.41 0.72 -10.82
CA SER A 117 -0.87 -0.61 -10.38
C SER A 117 -2.22 -1.02 -10.99
N MET A 118 -3.12 -0.05 -11.19
CA MET A 118 -4.42 -0.22 -11.86
C MET A 118 -4.43 0.65 -13.14
N PRO A 119 -4.09 0.09 -14.30
CA PRO A 119 -4.02 0.86 -15.54
C PRO A 119 -5.34 1.56 -15.87
N ARG A 120 -5.24 2.83 -16.30
CA ARG A 120 -6.37 3.70 -16.68
C ARG A 120 -7.35 4.00 -15.56
N ILE A 121 -6.93 3.82 -14.30
CA ILE A 121 -7.75 4.15 -13.13
C ILE A 121 -6.97 5.15 -12.24
N ASN A 122 -7.63 6.25 -11.88
CA ASN A 122 -7.19 7.05 -10.75
C ASN A 122 -7.77 6.43 -9.48
N ASN A 123 -6.92 5.73 -8.72
CA ASN A 123 -7.30 4.90 -7.58
C ASN A 123 -7.11 5.58 -6.21
N LYS A 124 -7.19 6.93 -6.19
CA LYS A 124 -7.08 7.72 -4.96
C LYS A 124 -8.41 7.89 -4.21
N GLY A 125 -9.47 7.20 -4.64
CA GLY A 125 -10.80 7.29 -4.03
C GLY A 125 -10.82 6.90 -2.55
N LEU A 126 -11.76 7.46 -1.80
CA LEU A 126 -12.19 6.93 -0.50
C LEU A 126 -13.11 5.73 -0.69
N VAL A 127 -13.71 5.61 -1.86
CA VAL A 127 -14.50 4.46 -2.30
C VAL A 127 -14.01 3.96 -3.65
N TYR A 128 -14.21 2.69 -3.93
CA TYR A 128 -13.94 2.09 -5.24
C TYR A 128 -14.92 2.62 -6.31
N ALA A 129 -14.66 2.30 -7.57
CA ALA A 129 -15.50 2.74 -8.71
C ALA A 129 -16.95 2.23 -8.62
N ASP A 130 -17.18 1.09 -7.97
CA ASP A 130 -18.49 0.53 -7.68
C ASP A 130 -19.17 1.13 -6.44
N ARG A 131 -18.51 2.11 -5.79
CA ARG A 131 -18.91 2.79 -4.54
C ARG A 131 -18.78 1.95 -3.27
N THR A 132 -18.14 0.80 -3.31
CA THR A 132 -17.77 0.08 -2.09
C THR A 132 -16.76 0.93 -1.29
N PRO A 133 -17.00 1.19 0.00
CA PRO A 133 -16.07 1.96 0.83
C PRO A 133 -14.73 1.26 0.99
N LYS A 134 -13.62 2.01 0.83
CA LYS A 134 -12.30 1.59 1.28
C LYS A 134 -12.17 1.81 2.79
N ASP A 135 -11.18 1.21 3.44
CA ASP A 135 -10.98 1.37 4.89
C ASP A 135 -10.86 2.84 5.30
N VAL A 136 -10.18 3.66 4.51
CA VAL A 136 -10.01 5.09 4.76
C VAL A 136 -11.31 5.90 4.76
N TYR A 137 -12.35 5.41 4.11
CA TYR A 137 -13.70 5.98 4.24
C TYR A 137 -14.19 5.88 5.70
N HIS A 138 -13.95 4.75 6.34
CA HIS A 138 -14.34 4.52 7.74
C HIS A 138 -13.46 5.33 8.71
N TYR A 139 -12.20 5.61 8.35
CA TYR A 139 -11.37 6.56 9.08
C TYR A 139 -11.99 7.97 9.11
N TYR A 140 -12.35 8.51 7.95
CA TYR A 140 -13.06 9.80 7.87
C TYR A 140 -14.42 9.76 8.55
N GLN A 141 -15.15 8.65 8.42
CA GLN A 141 -16.41 8.46 9.11
C GLN A 141 -16.24 8.52 10.64
N ALA A 142 -15.21 7.86 11.17
CA ALA A 142 -14.88 7.90 12.60
C ALA A 142 -14.50 9.33 13.06
N ALA A 143 -13.74 10.07 12.25
CA ALA A 143 -13.33 11.42 12.55
C ALA A 143 -14.53 12.41 12.59
N TRP A 144 -15.43 12.32 11.62
CA TRP A 144 -16.44 13.34 11.42
C TRP A 144 -17.84 13.02 11.95
N ARG A 145 -18.22 11.73 12.06
CA ARG A 145 -19.52 11.35 12.58
C ARG A 145 -19.52 11.34 14.10
N LYS A 146 -20.27 12.28 14.69
CA LYS A 146 -20.44 12.40 16.16
C LYS A 146 -21.81 11.88 16.61
N ASP A 147 -22.69 11.58 15.68
CA ASP A 147 -24.08 11.18 15.85
C ASP A 147 -24.31 9.66 15.85
N ILE A 148 -23.40 8.91 15.25
CA ILE A 148 -23.43 7.45 15.18
C ILE A 148 -22.11 6.83 15.62
N PRO A 149 -22.14 5.61 16.20
CA PRO A 149 -20.91 4.86 16.44
C PRO A 149 -20.28 4.38 15.14
N VAL A 150 -18.96 4.41 15.10
CA VAL A 150 -18.15 3.80 14.04
C VAL A 150 -17.21 2.80 14.70
N LEU A 151 -17.23 1.57 14.21
CA LEU A 151 -16.32 0.51 14.59
C LEU A 151 -16.08 -0.35 13.34
N HIS A 152 -14.84 -0.33 12.82
CA HIS A 152 -14.47 -0.98 11.58
C HIS A 152 -13.11 -1.64 11.71
N ILE A 153 -13.05 -2.95 11.59
CA ILE A 153 -11.79 -3.69 11.46
C ILE A 153 -11.28 -3.46 10.04
N ALA A 154 -10.14 -2.80 9.91
CA ALA A 154 -9.55 -2.42 8.63
C ALA A 154 -8.87 -3.61 7.92
N SER A 155 -8.38 -3.33 6.70
CA SER A 155 -7.83 -4.31 5.74
C SER A 155 -8.86 -5.39 5.37
N ARG A 156 -10.09 -4.94 5.09
CA ARG A 156 -11.19 -5.80 4.66
C ARG A 156 -10.95 -6.43 3.29
N ASP A 157 -10.20 -5.78 2.44
CA ASP A 157 -9.80 -6.30 1.14
C ASP A 157 -8.70 -7.36 1.26
N TRP A 158 -8.02 -7.44 2.42
CA TRP A 158 -6.99 -8.43 2.70
C TRP A 158 -7.52 -9.58 3.55
N THR A 159 -8.47 -10.31 3.03
CA THR A 159 -8.99 -11.51 3.70
C THR A 159 -8.06 -12.70 3.54
N ASP A 160 -7.37 -12.82 2.41
CA ASP A 160 -6.40 -13.87 2.13
C ASP A 160 -5.00 -13.42 2.54
N ARG A 161 -4.65 -13.66 3.81
CA ARG A 161 -3.38 -13.25 4.39
C ARG A 161 -2.40 -14.42 4.42
N ALA A 162 -1.13 -14.11 4.26
CA ALA A 162 -0.05 -15.06 4.43
C ALA A 162 1.02 -14.47 5.35
N GLY A 163 1.86 -15.34 5.90
CA GLY A 163 3.00 -14.89 6.71
C GLY A 163 3.99 -16.00 6.95
N VAL A 164 5.27 -15.62 7.09
CA VAL A 164 6.36 -16.56 7.30
C VAL A 164 6.37 -17.04 8.74
N GLN A 165 6.15 -18.35 8.93
CA GLN A 165 5.99 -18.99 10.23
C GLN A 165 7.28 -19.69 10.67
N GLN A 166 7.75 -19.37 11.88
CA GLN A 166 8.88 -20.00 12.53
C GLN A 166 8.42 -21.24 13.31
N GLY A 167 8.66 -22.43 12.77
CA GLY A 167 8.18 -23.68 13.38
C GLY A 167 6.66 -23.67 13.52
N ASN A 168 6.17 -23.83 14.76
CA ASN A 168 4.73 -23.79 15.09
C ASN A 168 4.32 -22.49 15.81
N ALA A 169 5.20 -21.49 15.86
CA ALA A 169 4.86 -20.22 16.52
C ALA A 169 3.80 -19.45 15.71
N PRO A 170 2.92 -18.69 16.38
CA PRO A 170 2.00 -17.80 15.67
C PRO A 170 2.75 -16.77 14.84
N VAL A 171 2.16 -16.39 13.71
CA VAL A 171 2.59 -15.22 12.93
C VAL A 171 1.86 -14.00 13.46
N TYR A 172 2.58 -13.01 13.94
CA TYR A 172 1.99 -11.77 14.41
C TYR A 172 1.84 -10.79 13.26
N LEU A 173 0.61 -10.33 13.02
CA LEU A 173 0.30 -9.31 12.02
C LEU A 173 -0.49 -8.18 12.67
N PRO A 174 -0.24 -6.92 12.30
CA PRO A 174 -1.02 -5.81 12.79
C PRO A 174 -2.45 -5.85 12.24
N VAL A 175 -3.42 -5.59 13.12
CA VAL A 175 -4.82 -5.37 12.78
C VAL A 175 -5.23 -4.01 13.29
N LYS A 176 -5.60 -3.13 12.38
CA LYS A 176 -6.04 -1.76 12.66
C LYS A 176 -7.56 -1.72 12.77
N ILE A 177 -8.06 -0.90 13.67
CA ILE A 177 -9.49 -0.63 13.84
C ILE A 177 -9.72 0.87 13.73
N TYR A 178 -10.62 1.29 12.86
CA TYR A 178 -11.09 2.67 12.77
C TYR A 178 -12.35 2.85 13.61
N THR A 179 -12.33 3.82 14.53
CA THR A 179 -13.42 4.00 15.46
C THR A 179 -13.47 5.40 16.07
N ASN A 180 -14.68 5.86 16.43
CA ASN A 180 -14.91 7.03 17.26
C ASN A 180 -15.24 6.67 18.73
N LEU A 181 -15.09 5.41 19.11
CA LEU A 181 -15.17 4.95 20.49
C LEU A 181 -13.86 5.27 21.22
N SER A 182 -13.93 5.53 22.53
CA SER A 182 -12.74 5.82 23.33
C SER A 182 -11.82 4.63 23.57
N GLU A 183 -12.38 3.41 23.49
CA GLU A 183 -11.68 2.15 23.73
C GLU A 183 -12.37 1.03 22.95
N VAL A 184 -11.58 0.10 22.43
CA VAL A 184 -12.07 -1.11 21.77
C VAL A 184 -11.34 -2.34 22.29
N GLU A 185 -12.03 -3.49 22.31
CA GLU A 185 -11.48 -4.79 22.62
C GLU A 185 -11.53 -5.67 21.35
N LEU A 186 -10.42 -6.34 21.04
CA LEU A 186 -10.31 -7.25 19.91
C LEU A 186 -10.19 -8.69 20.39
N PHE A 187 -10.84 -9.58 19.68
CA PHE A 187 -10.80 -11.02 19.90
C PHE A 187 -10.39 -11.75 18.63
N ILE A 188 -9.67 -12.86 18.80
CA ILE A 188 -9.41 -13.84 17.76
C ILE A 188 -9.97 -15.20 18.21
N ASP A 189 -10.87 -15.78 17.43
CA ASP A 189 -11.55 -17.06 17.75
C ASP A 189 -12.15 -17.11 19.17
N GLY A 190 -12.68 -15.96 19.63
CA GLY A 190 -13.28 -15.81 20.95
C GLY A 190 -12.28 -15.54 22.10
N ILE A 191 -10.98 -15.53 21.83
CA ILE A 191 -9.94 -15.21 22.82
C ILE A 191 -9.67 -13.71 22.77
N SER A 192 -9.83 -13.02 23.90
CA SER A 192 -9.55 -11.59 24.01
C SER A 192 -8.05 -11.31 23.87
N LEU A 193 -7.72 -10.35 23.04
CA LEU A 193 -6.40 -9.76 22.91
C LEU A 193 -6.21 -8.51 23.77
N GLY A 194 -7.21 -8.23 24.62
CA GLY A 194 -7.25 -7.07 25.50
C GLY A 194 -7.89 -5.85 24.84
N LYS A 195 -7.78 -4.73 25.56
CA LYS A 195 -8.37 -3.46 25.17
C LYS A 195 -7.29 -2.46 24.77
N GLN A 196 -7.60 -1.65 23.77
CA GLN A 196 -6.77 -0.54 23.33
C GLN A 196 -7.58 0.76 23.36
N LYS A 197 -6.94 1.82 23.85
CA LYS A 197 -7.48 3.18 23.72
C LYS A 197 -7.37 3.63 22.26
N THR A 198 -8.36 4.39 21.84
CA THR A 198 -8.36 4.99 20.50
C THR A 198 -7.53 6.26 20.52
N GLU A 199 -6.60 6.36 19.59
CA GLU A 199 -5.79 7.56 19.31
C GLU A 199 -6.00 7.95 17.85
N ASN A 200 -6.32 9.21 17.59
CA ASN A 200 -6.59 9.72 16.23
C ASN A 200 -7.52 8.80 15.43
N TYR A 201 -8.61 8.35 16.08
CA TYR A 201 -9.65 7.47 15.49
C TYR A 201 -9.14 6.07 15.10
N THR A 202 -7.99 5.65 15.62
CA THR A 202 -7.38 4.35 15.36
C THR A 202 -7.05 3.60 16.64
N ALA A 203 -7.13 2.26 16.58
CA ALA A 203 -6.53 1.35 17.54
C ALA A 203 -5.85 0.21 16.77
N THR A 204 -4.63 -0.19 17.14
CA THR A 204 -3.89 -1.24 16.44
C THR A 204 -3.51 -2.36 17.40
N PHE A 205 -3.73 -3.60 16.99
CA PHE A 205 -3.43 -4.81 17.75
C PHE A 205 -2.43 -5.67 16.99
N GLU A 206 -1.47 -6.25 17.70
CA GLU A 206 -0.63 -7.33 17.19
C GLU A 206 -1.36 -8.66 17.39
N VAL A 207 -1.83 -9.25 16.30
CA VAL A 207 -2.71 -10.42 16.32
C VAL A 207 -1.95 -11.69 15.97
N PRO A 208 -2.00 -12.74 16.83
CA PRO A 208 -1.32 -14.02 16.61
C PRO A 208 -2.15 -14.93 15.69
N PHE A 209 -1.75 -15.03 14.43
CA PHE A 209 -2.37 -15.93 13.47
C PHE A 209 -1.72 -17.34 13.57
N SER A 210 -2.51 -18.35 13.92
CA SER A 210 -2.08 -19.74 14.02
C SER A 210 -2.99 -20.67 13.21
N ASN A 211 -4.28 -20.32 13.13
CA ASN A 211 -5.31 -21.09 12.45
C ASN A 211 -5.52 -20.61 11.02
N ARG A 212 -5.93 -21.49 10.12
CA ARG A 212 -6.16 -21.13 8.71
C ARG A 212 -7.36 -20.21 8.48
N ASN A 213 -8.39 -20.26 9.34
CA ASN A 213 -9.63 -19.48 9.16
C ASN A 213 -10.04 -18.75 10.45
N PRO A 214 -9.17 -17.91 11.03
CA PRO A 214 -9.50 -17.21 12.26
C PRO A 214 -10.64 -16.20 12.03
N PHE A 215 -11.43 -16.00 13.10
CA PHE A 215 -12.45 -14.97 13.14
C PHE A 215 -12.01 -13.84 14.07
N LEU A 216 -11.86 -12.66 13.52
CA LEU A 216 -11.63 -11.43 14.27
C LEU A 216 -12.97 -10.81 14.66
N PHE A 217 -13.07 -10.39 15.91
CA PHE A 217 -14.27 -9.75 16.43
C PHE A 217 -13.84 -8.58 17.31
N ALA A 218 -14.34 -7.39 17.01
CA ALA A 218 -14.10 -6.19 17.78
C ALA A 218 -15.38 -5.74 18.49
N GLN A 219 -15.26 -5.23 19.69
CA GLN A 219 -16.35 -4.60 20.40
C GLN A 219 -15.91 -3.36 21.18
N GLY A 220 -16.87 -2.47 21.43
CA GLY A 220 -16.68 -1.30 22.27
C GLY A 220 -18.02 -0.73 22.73
N ASN A 221 -18.00 0.34 23.51
CA ASN A 221 -19.20 0.99 24.04
C ASN A 221 -19.36 2.40 23.46
N TYR A 222 -20.55 2.70 22.98
CA TYR A 222 -20.96 4.03 22.56
C TYR A 222 -22.22 4.43 23.27
N GLN A 223 -22.14 5.41 24.17
CA GLN A 223 -23.28 5.93 24.92
C GLN A 223 -24.11 4.83 25.62
N GLY A 224 -23.42 3.84 26.24
CA GLY A 224 -24.07 2.74 26.96
C GLY A 224 -24.52 1.57 26.07
N LYS A 225 -24.35 1.64 24.74
CA LYS A 225 -24.69 0.56 23.82
C LYS A 225 -23.43 -0.13 23.32
N THR A 226 -23.46 -1.45 23.28
CA THR A 226 -22.37 -2.24 22.67
C THR A 226 -22.42 -2.10 21.15
N VAL A 227 -21.27 -1.78 20.57
CA VAL A 227 -21.05 -1.75 19.13
C VAL A 227 -20.06 -2.85 18.78
N GLN A 228 -20.27 -3.53 17.67
CA GLN A 228 -19.53 -4.72 17.29
C GLN A 228 -19.21 -4.70 15.81
N ASP A 229 -18.07 -5.33 15.46
CA ASP A 229 -17.68 -5.61 14.09
C ASP A 229 -16.95 -6.96 14.02
N GLY A 230 -17.02 -7.64 12.88
CA GLY A 230 -16.40 -8.95 12.70
C GLY A 230 -15.84 -9.14 11.29
N LEU A 231 -14.73 -9.88 11.22
CA LEU A 231 -14.04 -10.19 9.99
C LEU A 231 -13.47 -11.60 10.04
N ARG A 232 -13.76 -12.41 9.00
CA ARG A 232 -13.13 -13.72 8.83
C ARG A 232 -11.90 -13.56 7.92
N ILE A 233 -10.81 -14.15 8.35
CA ILE A 233 -9.53 -14.17 7.62
C ILE A 233 -9.28 -15.59 7.12
N ASN A 234 -8.77 -15.71 5.90
CA ASN A 234 -8.15 -16.93 5.39
C ASN A 234 -6.63 -16.75 5.53
N PHE A 235 -6.02 -17.44 6.48
CA PHE A 235 -4.60 -17.28 6.78
C PHE A 235 -3.79 -18.49 6.28
N THR A 236 -2.74 -18.22 5.49
CA THR A 236 -1.81 -19.22 4.98
C THR A 236 -0.45 -19.08 5.67
N PRO A 237 -0.11 -19.96 6.61
CA PRO A 237 1.23 -19.99 7.18
C PRO A 237 2.21 -20.55 6.16
N ILE A 238 3.28 -19.80 5.89
CA ILE A 238 4.38 -20.21 5.00
C ILE A 238 5.57 -20.57 5.89
N PRO A 239 6.11 -21.79 5.82
CA PRO A 239 7.20 -22.18 6.67
C PRO A 239 8.48 -21.38 6.36
N ALA A 240 9.14 -20.87 7.39
CA ALA A 240 10.43 -20.23 7.27
C ALA A 240 11.53 -21.21 6.88
N CYS A 241 11.47 -22.43 7.40
CA CYS A 241 12.39 -23.53 7.07
C CYS A 241 11.61 -24.62 6.33
N LEU A 242 12.12 -25.03 5.17
CA LEU A 242 11.48 -26.04 4.34
C LEU A 242 11.96 -27.42 4.74
N ASP A 243 11.06 -28.29 5.23
CA ASP A 243 11.34 -29.66 5.62
C ASP A 243 10.35 -30.66 5.01
N ALA A 244 10.61 -31.95 5.15
CA ALA A 244 9.78 -32.99 4.54
C ALA A 244 8.34 -33.03 5.07
N ASN A 245 8.03 -32.41 6.22
CA ASN A 245 6.71 -32.43 6.82
C ASN A 245 5.84 -31.28 6.33
N ASN A 246 6.47 -30.16 5.93
CA ASN A 246 5.75 -28.94 5.57
C ASN A 246 5.71 -28.63 4.06
N LEU A 247 6.45 -29.40 3.24
CA LEU A 247 6.50 -29.22 1.78
C LEU A 247 5.30 -29.80 1.03
N LYS A 248 4.58 -30.75 1.61
CA LYS A 248 3.49 -31.42 0.90
C LYS A 248 2.35 -30.44 0.59
N GLY A 249 2.18 -30.14 -0.70
CA GLY A 249 1.16 -29.19 -1.18
C GLY A 249 1.48 -27.73 -0.83
N LEU A 250 2.73 -27.43 -0.48
CA LEU A 250 3.18 -26.06 -0.33
C LEU A 250 3.34 -25.43 -1.71
N GLU A 251 2.70 -24.27 -1.88
CA GLU A 251 2.94 -23.34 -2.97
C GLU A 251 3.55 -22.08 -2.37
N LEU A 252 4.76 -21.75 -2.79
CA LEU A 252 5.50 -20.59 -2.31
C LEU A 252 5.66 -19.60 -3.45
N ALA A 253 4.87 -18.52 -3.41
CA ALA A 253 4.90 -17.45 -4.40
C ALA A 253 5.60 -16.21 -3.82
N VAL A 254 6.57 -15.64 -4.55
CA VAL A 254 7.38 -14.52 -4.11
C VAL A 254 7.24 -13.34 -5.05
N ASN A 255 6.83 -12.19 -4.54
CA ASN A 255 6.76 -10.92 -5.26
C ASN A 255 8.15 -10.27 -5.28
N VAL A 256 8.93 -10.61 -6.29
CA VAL A 256 10.35 -10.29 -6.39
C VAL A 256 10.62 -8.78 -6.44
N GLY A 257 11.50 -8.31 -5.54
CA GLY A 257 11.86 -6.89 -5.43
C GLY A 257 10.80 -6.01 -4.78
N SER A 258 9.72 -6.61 -4.24
CA SER A 258 8.62 -5.91 -3.59
C SER A 258 8.60 -6.12 -2.07
N GLN A 259 8.14 -5.11 -1.33
CA GLN A 259 7.81 -5.22 0.08
C GLN A 259 6.29 -5.42 0.30
N CYS A 260 5.55 -5.61 -0.79
CA CYS A 260 4.10 -5.83 -0.74
C CYS A 260 3.74 -7.30 -0.94
N PHE A 261 2.79 -7.75 -0.15
CA PHE A 261 1.96 -8.89 -0.53
C PHE A 261 1.11 -8.48 -1.74
N PHE A 262 0.91 -9.41 -2.63
CA PHE A 262 -0.01 -9.26 -3.74
C PHE A 262 -0.93 -10.47 -3.80
N THR A 263 -2.25 -10.26 -3.90
CA THR A 263 -3.22 -11.33 -4.11
C THR A 263 -3.81 -11.20 -5.50
N SER A 264 -3.59 -12.21 -6.34
CA SER A 264 -4.13 -12.25 -7.69
C SER A 264 -5.65 -12.42 -7.66
N ASP A 265 -6.38 -11.59 -8.41
CA ASP A 265 -7.82 -11.75 -8.58
C ASP A 265 -8.17 -12.99 -9.44
N GLU A 266 -7.23 -13.47 -10.28
CA GLU A 266 -7.46 -14.61 -11.17
C GLU A 266 -7.12 -15.95 -10.50
N SER A 267 -5.91 -16.08 -9.95
CA SER A 267 -5.44 -17.34 -9.35
C SER A 267 -5.80 -17.46 -7.87
N GLN A 268 -6.19 -16.37 -7.20
CA GLN A 268 -6.40 -16.27 -5.75
C GLN A 268 -5.12 -16.61 -4.95
N LEU A 269 -3.97 -16.67 -5.61
CA LEU A 269 -2.68 -16.91 -4.99
C LEU A 269 -2.17 -15.64 -4.33
N THR A 270 -1.70 -15.76 -3.09
CA THR A 270 -1.04 -14.67 -2.37
C THR A 270 0.47 -14.76 -2.52
N TRP A 271 1.06 -13.77 -3.15
CA TRP A 271 2.49 -13.60 -3.31
C TRP A 271 3.05 -12.85 -2.12
N LEU A 272 4.10 -13.43 -1.53
CA LEU A 272 4.78 -12.87 -0.36
C LEU A 272 5.74 -11.74 -0.75
N PRO A 273 5.98 -10.76 0.13
CA PRO A 273 7.10 -9.87 -0.02
C PRO A 273 8.41 -10.62 -0.19
N ASP A 274 9.31 -10.03 -0.97
CA ASP A 274 10.66 -10.54 -1.17
C ASP A 274 11.48 -10.48 0.12
N GLN A 275 12.29 -11.51 0.39
CA GLN A 275 13.12 -11.57 1.59
C GLN A 275 14.56 -12.00 1.28
N PRO A 276 15.56 -11.51 2.06
CA PRO A 276 16.92 -11.99 1.93
C PRO A 276 17.03 -13.43 2.42
N TYR A 277 17.88 -14.22 1.74
CA TYR A 277 18.19 -15.57 2.17
C TYR A 277 18.89 -15.57 3.53
N ALA A 278 18.47 -16.48 4.39
CA ALA A 278 19.14 -16.85 5.61
C ALA A 278 19.35 -18.38 5.65
N ALA A 279 20.44 -18.86 6.26
CA ALA A 279 20.73 -20.29 6.31
C ALA A 279 19.57 -21.09 6.95
N GLY A 280 19.17 -22.17 6.29
CA GLY A 280 18.02 -22.99 6.69
C GLY A 280 16.65 -22.46 6.23
N SER A 281 16.63 -21.42 5.42
CA SER A 281 15.43 -20.71 4.95
C SER A 281 15.40 -20.65 3.41
N TRP A 282 14.73 -19.64 2.87
CA TRP A 282 14.67 -19.31 1.46
C TRP A 282 14.74 -17.79 1.26
N GLY A 283 15.17 -17.36 0.07
CA GLY A 283 15.20 -15.96 -0.26
C GLY A 283 16.25 -15.59 -1.31
N TYR A 284 16.38 -14.30 -1.59
CA TYR A 284 17.32 -13.75 -2.55
C TYR A 284 18.73 -13.58 -1.98
N ILE A 285 19.73 -13.66 -2.85
CA ILE A 285 21.13 -13.33 -2.59
C ILE A 285 21.53 -12.18 -3.49
N GLY A 286 21.98 -11.08 -2.90
CA GLY A 286 22.41 -9.89 -3.62
C GLY A 286 21.27 -9.12 -4.31
N GLY A 287 21.66 -8.23 -5.21
CA GLY A 287 20.73 -7.45 -6.01
C GLY A 287 20.12 -6.22 -5.34
N LYS A 288 19.46 -5.41 -6.15
CA LYS A 288 18.81 -4.15 -5.77
C LYS A 288 17.36 -4.13 -6.25
N GLU A 289 16.47 -3.63 -5.41
CA GLU A 289 15.07 -3.40 -5.79
C GLU A 289 14.98 -2.43 -6.97
N GLY A 290 14.14 -2.75 -7.93
CA GLY A 290 13.77 -1.90 -9.05
C GLY A 290 12.28 -1.86 -9.24
N THR A 291 11.75 -0.74 -9.72
CA THR A 291 10.31 -0.56 -9.96
C THR A 291 10.08 0.08 -11.32
N ALA A 292 8.98 -0.31 -11.96
CA ALA A 292 8.44 0.36 -13.13
C ALA A 292 7.04 0.88 -12.83
N GLN A 293 6.74 2.07 -13.36
CA GLN A 293 5.43 2.70 -13.20
C GLN A 293 4.73 2.77 -14.56
N THR A 294 4.70 1.62 -15.24
CA THR A 294 4.10 1.49 -16.56
C THR A 294 3.19 0.29 -16.58
N GLU A 295 2.09 0.37 -17.33
CA GLU A 295 1.21 -0.75 -17.55
C GLU A 295 1.96 -1.96 -18.10
N ILE A 296 1.74 -3.11 -17.50
CA ILE A 296 2.18 -4.39 -18.03
C ILE A 296 1.02 -5.00 -18.83
N GLN A 297 1.23 -5.21 -20.12
CA GLN A 297 0.18 -5.71 -21.01
C GLN A 297 0.05 -7.24 -20.97
N ASN A 298 -1.13 -7.71 -21.34
CA ASN A 298 -1.48 -9.14 -21.44
C ASN A 298 -1.48 -9.89 -20.10
N THR A 299 -1.66 -9.19 -19.00
CA THR A 299 -1.84 -9.78 -17.67
C THR A 299 -2.77 -8.93 -16.82
N ALA A 300 -3.57 -9.55 -15.97
CA ALA A 300 -4.30 -8.86 -14.91
C ALA A 300 -3.41 -8.60 -13.68
N ASP A 301 -2.35 -9.37 -13.54
CA ASP A 301 -1.41 -9.34 -12.41
C ASP A 301 -0.23 -8.38 -12.64
N GLY A 302 -0.48 -7.26 -13.34
CA GLY A 302 0.53 -6.23 -13.65
C GLY A 302 1.46 -5.86 -12.50
N PRO A 303 0.97 -5.65 -11.25
CA PRO A 303 1.82 -5.31 -10.11
C PRO A 303 2.96 -6.29 -9.83
N LEU A 304 2.80 -7.60 -10.08
CA LEU A 304 3.88 -8.58 -9.93
C LEU A 304 5.06 -8.35 -10.87
N PHE A 305 4.80 -7.73 -12.03
CA PHE A 305 5.81 -7.45 -13.04
C PHE A 305 6.33 -6.01 -12.98
N GLN A 306 5.76 -5.16 -12.12
CA GLN A 306 6.19 -3.78 -11.91
C GLN A 306 7.32 -3.66 -10.89
N THR A 307 7.66 -4.75 -10.20
CA THR A 307 8.80 -4.84 -9.29
C THR A 307 9.76 -5.93 -9.76
N LEU A 308 11.04 -5.74 -9.47
CA LEU A 308 12.07 -6.68 -9.83
C LEU A 308 13.31 -6.51 -8.96
N ARG A 309 14.24 -7.43 -9.06
CA ARG A 309 15.55 -7.33 -8.44
C ARG A 309 16.66 -7.35 -9.51
N ASN A 310 17.31 -6.19 -9.66
CA ASN A 310 18.45 -6.04 -10.57
C ASN A 310 19.74 -6.58 -9.95
N GLU A 311 20.69 -7.03 -10.77
CA GLU A 311 22.02 -7.49 -10.34
C GLU A 311 21.93 -8.60 -9.26
N ILE A 312 20.90 -9.43 -9.32
CA ILE A 312 20.71 -10.53 -8.38
C ILE A 312 21.75 -11.63 -8.64
N GLU A 313 22.32 -12.21 -7.59
CA GLU A 313 23.17 -13.41 -7.68
C GLU A 313 22.33 -14.68 -7.80
N GLY A 314 21.18 -14.74 -7.14
CA GLY A 314 20.24 -15.83 -7.23
C GLY A 314 19.19 -15.86 -6.12
N TYR A 315 18.35 -16.87 -6.20
CA TYR A 315 17.50 -17.32 -5.09
C TYR A 315 18.00 -18.64 -4.55
N ARG A 316 17.92 -18.80 -3.25
CA ARG A 316 18.25 -20.04 -2.60
C ARG A 316 17.10 -20.52 -1.72
N PHE A 317 16.85 -21.84 -1.79
CA PHE A 317 15.86 -22.54 -1.00
C PHE A 317 16.55 -23.73 -0.35
N ASP A 318 16.72 -23.72 0.99
CA ASP A 318 17.24 -24.85 1.73
C ASP A 318 16.11 -25.87 1.95
N ALA A 319 15.87 -26.70 0.94
CA ALA A 319 14.81 -27.69 0.90
C ALA A 319 15.38 -29.13 0.90
N PRO A 320 14.66 -30.15 1.42
CA PRO A 320 15.05 -31.55 1.32
C PRO A 320 15.23 -32.02 -0.12
N GLN A 321 15.96 -33.10 -0.32
CA GLN A 321 16.05 -33.69 -1.65
C GLN A 321 14.68 -34.14 -2.16
N GLY A 322 14.32 -33.73 -3.38
CA GLY A 322 13.00 -33.96 -3.98
C GLY A 322 12.89 -33.46 -5.40
N VAL A 323 11.71 -33.58 -5.97
CA VAL A 323 11.35 -32.99 -7.28
C VAL A 323 10.49 -31.77 -7.00
N TYR A 324 10.87 -30.64 -7.57
CA TYR A 324 10.22 -29.34 -7.41
C TYR A 324 9.84 -28.79 -8.78
N GLU A 325 8.71 -28.16 -8.86
CA GLU A 325 8.31 -27.32 -9.98
C GLU A 325 8.66 -25.87 -9.65
N ILE A 326 9.34 -25.20 -10.57
CA ILE A 326 9.75 -23.81 -10.41
C ILE A 326 9.20 -23.03 -11.61
N GLU A 327 8.36 -22.05 -11.34
CA GLU A 327 7.87 -21.11 -12.33
C GLU A 327 8.57 -19.75 -12.13
N LEU A 328 9.17 -19.23 -13.20
CA LEU A 328 9.84 -17.93 -13.21
C LEU A 328 9.10 -16.99 -14.15
N LEU A 329 8.59 -15.88 -13.59
CA LEU A 329 7.84 -14.86 -14.32
C LEU A 329 8.75 -13.70 -14.70
N PHE A 330 8.80 -13.36 -15.98
CA PHE A 330 9.65 -12.30 -16.51
C PHE A 330 8.85 -11.34 -17.39
N THR A 331 9.25 -10.06 -17.34
CA THR A 331 8.82 -9.06 -18.32
C THR A 331 9.96 -8.07 -18.58
N ASP A 332 9.96 -7.45 -19.75
CA ASP A 332 10.87 -6.35 -20.07
C ASP A 332 10.21 -5.02 -19.72
N ILE A 333 10.50 -4.50 -18.52
CA ILE A 333 10.00 -3.21 -18.03
C ILE A 333 10.82 -2.00 -18.52
N PHE A 334 11.96 -2.22 -19.15
CA PHE A 334 12.83 -1.15 -19.66
C PHE A 334 12.47 -0.70 -21.07
N ARG A 335 11.42 -1.24 -21.68
CA ARG A 335 10.90 -0.76 -22.93
C ARG A 335 10.30 0.63 -22.77
N ARG A 336 11.15 1.60 -23.08
CA ARG A 336 10.86 2.93 -23.60
C ARG A 336 9.68 3.67 -22.96
N ASN A 337 10.02 4.77 -22.39
CA ASN A 337 9.16 5.96 -22.50
C ASN A 337 8.60 6.05 -23.92
N ALA A 338 7.41 5.58 -24.18
CA ALA A 338 6.61 6.00 -25.31
C ALA A 338 6.53 7.52 -25.16
N GLY A 339 7.34 8.23 -25.93
CA GLY A 339 7.47 9.67 -25.78
C GLY A 339 6.09 10.27 -25.85
N ILE A 340 5.77 11.10 -24.87
CA ILE A 340 4.61 11.97 -24.94
C ILE A 340 4.62 12.59 -26.33
N ALA A 341 3.49 12.55 -27.03
CA ALA A 341 3.32 12.99 -28.43
C ALA A 341 3.82 14.40 -28.75
N TYR A 342 4.31 15.12 -27.75
CA TYR A 342 4.81 16.50 -27.84
C TYR A 342 6.33 16.66 -27.68
N GLN A 343 7.10 15.57 -27.55
CA GLN A 343 8.56 15.66 -27.58
C GLN A 343 9.05 15.64 -29.04
N LEU A 344 9.19 16.83 -29.63
CA LEU A 344 9.64 17.03 -30.99
C LEU A 344 11.15 16.83 -31.20
N ASP A 345 11.93 16.63 -30.12
CA ASP A 345 13.40 16.55 -30.17
C ASP A 345 13.91 15.15 -29.85
N ARG A 346 13.61 14.16 -30.70
CA ARG A 346 14.30 12.88 -30.60
C ARG A 346 15.05 12.54 -31.86
N ASN A 347 16.25 13.07 -31.97
CA ASN A 347 17.40 12.40 -32.61
C ASN A 347 18.01 11.41 -31.58
N GLY A 348 17.21 10.58 -30.95
CA GLY A 348 17.66 9.52 -30.04
C GLY A 348 17.90 8.26 -30.84
N GLN A 349 19.15 7.86 -31.02
CA GLN A 349 19.48 6.50 -31.37
C GLN A 349 18.87 5.58 -30.33
N GLN A 350 17.91 4.75 -30.79
CA GLN A 350 17.37 3.66 -29.99
C GLN A 350 18.49 2.62 -29.83
N GLU A 351 19.18 2.63 -28.70
CA GLU A 351 19.88 1.43 -28.28
C GLU A 351 18.81 0.37 -27.96
N ASN A 352 18.64 -0.56 -28.90
CA ASN A 352 18.01 -1.85 -28.60
C ASN A 352 18.98 -2.61 -27.68
N ARG A 353 18.95 -2.35 -26.38
CA ARG A 353 19.55 -3.26 -25.41
C ARG A 353 18.59 -4.42 -25.28
N GLU A 354 18.89 -5.51 -25.93
CA GLU A 354 18.32 -6.81 -25.60
C GLU A 354 18.90 -7.19 -24.23
N ASN A 355 18.09 -7.19 -23.20
CA ASN A 355 18.48 -7.72 -21.89
C ASN A 355 18.46 -9.25 -21.99
N THR A 356 19.61 -9.82 -22.34
CA THR A 356 19.81 -11.27 -22.32
C THR A 356 20.42 -11.67 -20.98
N PHE A 357 19.86 -12.70 -20.36
CA PHE A 357 20.40 -13.30 -19.15
C PHE A 357 20.31 -14.82 -19.24
N GLY A 358 21.22 -15.51 -18.57
CA GLY A 358 21.19 -16.95 -18.43
C GLY A 358 20.57 -17.36 -17.11
N ILE A 359 19.90 -18.50 -17.09
CA ILE A 359 19.37 -19.11 -15.89
C ILE A 359 20.16 -20.39 -15.61
N SER A 360 20.58 -20.59 -14.37
CA SER A 360 21.11 -21.88 -13.92
C SER A 360 20.38 -22.35 -12.66
N ILE A 361 20.10 -23.65 -12.58
CA ILE A 361 19.48 -24.28 -11.42
C ILE A 361 20.46 -25.32 -10.88
N ASN A 362 20.85 -25.19 -9.60
CA ASN A 362 21.84 -26.05 -8.95
C ASN A 362 23.18 -26.16 -9.74
N GLY A 363 23.56 -25.08 -10.44
CA GLY A 363 24.79 -25.02 -11.23
C GLY A 363 24.66 -25.55 -12.67
N GLU A 364 23.51 -26.06 -13.06
CA GLU A 364 23.22 -26.49 -14.43
C GLU A 364 22.52 -25.33 -15.18
N VAL A 365 23.07 -24.97 -16.35
CA VAL A 365 22.51 -23.92 -17.20
C VAL A 365 21.26 -24.46 -17.90
N MET A 366 20.19 -23.71 -17.82
CA MET A 366 18.92 -24.00 -18.50
C MET A 366 18.94 -23.41 -19.91
N GLU A 367 18.56 -24.17 -20.92
CA GLU A 367 18.47 -23.75 -22.32
C GLU A 367 17.13 -23.04 -22.63
#